data_0b2069ed2123dbe94fac4da8e20cfb0f
#
_entry.id   0b2069ed2123dbe94fac4da8e20cfb0f
#
_cell.length_a   1.000
_cell.length_b   1.000
_cell.length_c   1.000
_cell.angle_alpha   90.00
_cell.angle_beta   90.00
_cell.angle_gamma   90.00
#
_symmetry.space_group_name_H-M   'P 1'
#
loop_
_entity.id
_entity.type
_entity.pdbx_description
1 polymer ?
#
loop_
_entity_poly.entity_id
_entity_poly.type
_entity_poly.pdbx_seq_one_letter_code
_entity_poly.pdbx_strand_id
1 'polypeptide(L)'
;TVVLFDEVEKANPEVFDVLLQVLDEGRLTDGQGRTVDFRNTIIILTSNLGAGGTPEQMMEAVKRHFKPEFINRLDDVVIFEPLSAEQLTSIVDIQINELARRLAARRLTLHVSDAARLWLAERGYDPAYGARPLRRLIQQAVGDALARKLLAGDIHDGDEVNVDVADGGEKLDIYSS
;
A
#
# COMPACT_ATOMS: atom_id res chain seq x y z
N THR A 1 11.77 19.45 -2.17
CA THR A 1 11.38 18.32 -3.01
C THR A 1 11.61 17.01 -2.26
N VAL A 2 10.76 16.00 -2.50
CA VAL A 2 10.95 14.63 -2.00
C VAL A 2 11.32 13.74 -3.17
N VAL A 3 12.38 12.95 -3.03
CA VAL A 3 12.84 11.97 -4.03
C VAL A 3 12.73 10.58 -3.41
N LEU A 4 11.97 9.71 -4.06
CA LEU A 4 11.76 8.33 -3.62
C LEU A 4 12.49 7.37 -4.57
N PHE A 5 13.34 6.54 -3.98
CA PHE A 5 13.94 5.36 -4.64
C PHE A 5 13.28 4.11 -4.08
N ASP A 6 12.45 3.49 -4.89
CA ASP A 6 11.68 2.30 -4.47
C ASP A 6 12.45 1.02 -4.80
N GLU A 7 12.43 0.05 -3.88
CA GLU A 7 13.08 -1.26 -4.01
C GLU A 7 14.59 -1.15 -4.35
N VAL A 8 15.31 -0.35 -3.58
CA VAL A 8 16.72 -0.04 -3.86
C VAL A 8 17.64 -1.26 -3.88
N GLU A 9 17.28 -2.36 -3.21
CA GLU A 9 18.02 -3.62 -3.23
C GLU A 9 18.10 -4.25 -4.62
N LYS A 10 17.22 -3.83 -5.55
CA LYS A 10 17.21 -4.31 -6.93
C LYS A 10 18.08 -3.49 -7.87
N ALA A 11 18.62 -2.37 -7.39
CA ALA A 11 19.46 -1.50 -8.19
C ALA A 11 20.84 -2.11 -8.47
N ASN A 12 21.45 -1.72 -9.59
CA ASN A 12 22.84 -2.07 -9.85
C ASN A 12 23.75 -1.45 -8.75
N PRO A 13 24.78 -2.18 -8.26
CA PRO A 13 25.73 -1.64 -7.26
C PRO A 13 26.34 -0.28 -7.60
N GLU A 14 26.55 0.04 -8.87
CA GLU A 14 27.04 1.35 -9.31
C GLU A 14 26.10 2.52 -8.97
N VAL A 15 24.81 2.25 -8.81
CA VAL A 15 23.83 3.29 -8.40
C VAL A 15 24.13 3.76 -6.98
N PHE A 16 24.60 2.89 -6.10
CA PHE A 16 24.95 3.26 -4.72
C PHE A 16 26.15 4.18 -4.63
N ASP A 17 27.13 4.04 -5.54
CA ASP A 17 28.27 4.93 -5.61
C ASP A 17 27.84 6.35 -6.06
N VAL A 18 26.85 6.44 -6.95
CA VAL A 18 26.23 7.70 -7.36
C VAL A 18 25.41 8.31 -6.20
N LEU A 19 24.63 7.49 -5.49
CA LEU A 19 23.87 7.94 -4.33
C LEU A 19 24.77 8.43 -3.19
N LEU A 20 25.91 7.78 -2.95
CA LEU A 20 26.91 8.26 -1.98
C LEU A 20 27.36 9.67 -2.30
N GLN A 21 27.64 9.99 -3.56
CA GLN A 21 28.01 11.35 -3.96
C GLN A 21 26.89 12.34 -3.64
N VAL A 22 25.63 11.98 -3.91
CA VAL A 22 24.47 12.83 -3.58
C VAL A 22 24.35 13.05 -2.08
N LEU A 23 24.49 11.97 -1.28
CA LEU A 23 24.36 12.04 0.19
C LEU A 23 25.51 12.84 0.81
N ASP A 24 26.73 12.76 0.26
CA ASP A 24 27.91 13.46 0.80
C ASP A 24 28.00 14.92 0.37
N GLU A 25 27.82 15.18 -0.93
CA GLU A 25 28.03 16.50 -1.51
C GLU A 25 26.74 17.33 -1.67
N GLY A 26 25.57 16.68 -1.54
CA GLY A 26 24.28 17.30 -1.80
C GLY A 26 24.08 17.70 -3.26
N ARG A 27 24.85 17.13 -4.18
CA ARG A 27 24.79 17.43 -5.62
C ARG A 27 25.23 16.24 -6.44
N LEU A 28 24.78 16.20 -7.69
CA LEU A 28 25.20 15.21 -8.68
C LEU A 28 25.58 15.91 -9.97
N THR A 29 26.75 15.60 -10.52
CA THR A 29 27.22 16.10 -11.80
C THR A 29 27.19 14.98 -12.84
N ASP A 30 26.51 15.19 -13.96
CA ASP A 30 26.46 14.23 -15.06
C ASP A 30 27.74 14.24 -15.91
N GLY A 31 27.87 13.24 -16.81
CA GLY A 31 29.03 13.14 -17.71
C GLY A 31 29.17 14.28 -18.71
N GLN A 32 28.20 15.23 -18.77
CA GLN A 32 28.24 16.42 -19.60
C GLN A 32 28.56 17.69 -18.79
N GLY A 33 28.87 17.54 -17.50
CA GLY A 33 29.20 18.64 -16.60
C GLY A 33 27.99 19.40 -16.03
N ARG A 34 26.76 18.91 -16.23
CA ARG A 34 25.58 19.52 -15.62
C ARG A 34 25.42 19.06 -14.19
N THR A 35 25.26 20.01 -13.27
CA THR A 35 25.13 19.72 -11.84
C THR A 35 23.69 19.95 -11.38
N VAL A 36 23.13 18.98 -10.67
CA VAL A 36 21.84 19.04 -9.99
C VAL A 36 22.09 19.16 -8.49
N ASP A 37 21.38 20.09 -7.84
CA ASP A 37 21.49 20.38 -6.40
C ASP A 37 20.41 19.60 -5.63
N PHE A 38 20.81 18.76 -4.68
CA PHE A 38 19.96 17.95 -3.80
C PHE A 38 19.92 18.45 -2.35
N ARG A 39 20.61 19.56 -2.00
CA ARG A 39 20.72 20.04 -0.60
C ARG A 39 19.37 20.37 0.05
N ASN A 40 18.35 20.68 -0.75
CA ASN A 40 16.99 20.97 -0.26
C ASN A 40 16.03 19.85 -0.64
N THR A 41 16.48 18.59 -0.63
CA THR A 41 15.67 17.42 -0.92
C THR A 41 15.63 16.47 0.28
N ILE A 42 14.51 15.79 0.44
CA ILE A 42 14.39 14.62 1.31
C ILE A 42 14.50 13.40 0.41
N ILE A 43 15.47 12.55 0.68
CA ILE A 43 15.69 11.31 -0.06
C ILE A 43 15.12 10.17 0.77
N ILE A 44 14.20 9.41 0.20
CA ILE A 44 13.59 8.23 0.81
C ILE A 44 13.97 7.01 -0.03
N LEU A 45 14.49 5.99 0.66
CA LEU A 45 14.87 4.72 0.06
C LEU A 45 13.99 3.64 0.67
N THR A 46 13.33 2.82 -0.16
CA THR A 46 12.57 1.66 0.35
C THR A 46 13.28 0.37 0.01
N SER A 47 13.11 -0.65 0.85
CA SER A 47 13.65 -1.98 0.62
C SER A 47 12.82 -3.06 1.29
N ASN A 48 12.79 -4.25 0.69
CA ASN A 48 12.17 -5.46 1.24
C ASN A 48 13.20 -6.44 1.86
N LEU A 49 14.43 -5.99 2.08
CA LEU A 49 15.48 -6.83 2.67
C LEU A 49 15.08 -7.31 4.07
N GLY A 50 15.12 -8.63 4.27
CA GLY A 50 14.79 -9.26 5.54
C GLY A 50 13.30 -9.21 5.92
N ALA A 51 12.40 -8.84 5.00
CA ALA A 51 10.97 -8.78 5.25
C ALA A 51 10.43 -10.10 5.85
N GLY A 52 9.62 -9.98 6.92
CA GLY A 52 9.10 -11.13 7.68
C GLY A 52 10.01 -11.61 8.81
N GLY A 53 11.21 -11.05 8.96
CA GLY A 53 12.10 -11.28 10.09
C GLY A 53 11.86 -10.32 11.26
N THR A 54 12.63 -10.52 12.35
CA THR A 54 12.67 -9.55 13.43
C THR A 54 13.40 -8.27 13.00
N PRO A 55 13.23 -7.13 13.72
CA PRO A 55 13.96 -5.90 13.43
C PRO A 55 15.48 -6.09 13.32
N GLU A 56 16.06 -6.92 14.19
CA GLU A 56 17.49 -7.25 14.19
C GLU A 56 17.87 -8.03 12.91
N GLN A 57 17.07 -9.00 12.51
CA GLN A 57 17.28 -9.79 11.29
C GLN A 57 17.17 -8.94 10.03
N MET A 58 16.20 -8.01 10.00
CA MET A 58 16.05 -7.04 8.90
C MET A 58 17.27 -6.14 8.81
N MET A 59 17.72 -5.58 9.93
CA MET A 59 18.90 -4.72 9.97
C MET A 59 20.16 -5.49 9.57
N GLU A 60 20.29 -6.75 9.96
CA GLU A 60 21.41 -7.60 9.55
C GLU A 60 21.40 -7.87 8.03
N ALA A 61 20.23 -8.08 7.43
CA ALA A 61 20.08 -8.22 5.99
C ALA A 61 20.49 -6.93 5.25
N VAL A 62 20.10 -5.77 5.76
CA VAL A 62 20.53 -4.44 5.24
C VAL A 62 22.05 -4.31 5.30
N LYS A 63 22.67 -4.61 6.45
CA LYS A 63 24.12 -4.52 6.64
C LYS A 63 24.91 -5.50 5.76
N ARG A 64 24.33 -6.63 5.39
CA ARG A 64 24.95 -7.59 4.46
C ARG A 64 24.86 -7.14 3.01
N HIS A 65 23.80 -6.42 2.66
CA HIS A 65 23.54 -6.02 1.28
C HIS A 65 24.22 -4.71 0.90
N PHE A 66 24.16 -3.72 1.79
CA PHE A 66 24.73 -2.40 1.54
C PHE A 66 26.10 -2.25 2.21
N LYS A 67 26.99 -1.50 1.54
CA LYS A 67 28.29 -1.15 2.11
C LYS A 67 28.11 -0.33 3.39
N PRO A 68 28.96 -0.53 4.43
CA PRO A 68 28.87 0.24 5.69
C PRO A 68 28.91 1.76 5.49
N GLU A 69 29.72 2.23 4.53
CA GLU A 69 29.81 3.64 4.18
C GLU A 69 28.47 4.23 3.72
N PHE A 70 27.67 3.46 2.96
CA PHE A 70 26.34 3.88 2.53
C PHE A 70 25.37 3.98 3.71
N ILE A 71 25.34 2.96 4.57
CA ILE A 71 24.45 2.93 5.74
C ILE A 71 24.78 4.08 6.70
N ASN A 72 26.06 4.41 6.88
CA ASN A 72 26.51 5.49 7.74
C ASN A 72 26.14 6.90 7.23
N ARG A 73 25.68 7.04 6.01
CA ARG A 73 25.22 8.31 5.41
C ARG A 73 23.70 8.50 5.50
N LEU A 74 22.98 7.46 5.91
CA LEU A 74 21.55 7.57 6.16
C LEU A 74 21.33 8.24 7.51
N ASP A 75 20.43 9.22 7.55
CA ASP A 75 20.05 9.91 8.79
C ASP A 75 19.29 8.99 9.73
N ASP A 76 18.42 8.13 9.16
CA ASP A 76 17.61 7.19 9.94
C ASP A 76 17.23 5.96 9.10
N VAL A 77 16.94 4.84 9.78
CA VAL A 77 16.44 3.59 9.20
C VAL A 77 15.16 3.19 9.91
N VAL A 78 14.04 3.37 9.23
CA VAL A 78 12.71 3.06 9.76
C VAL A 78 12.30 1.66 9.35
N ILE A 79 12.02 0.80 10.34
CA ILE A 79 11.52 -0.55 10.11
C ILE A 79 10.00 -0.53 10.21
N PHE A 80 9.32 -1.01 9.15
CA PHE A 80 7.89 -1.20 9.15
C PHE A 80 7.52 -2.60 9.65
N GLU A 81 6.67 -2.65 10.66
CA GLU A 81 6.12 -3.90 11.18
C GLU A 81 5.00 -4.43 10.28
N PRO A 82 4.74 -5.76 10.31
CA PRO A 82 3.55 -6.33 9.69
C PRO A 82 2.27 -5.67 10.22
N LEU A 83 1.27 -5.52 9.35
CA LEU A 83 -0.01 -4.92 9.74
C LEU A 83 -0.77 -5.80 10.74
N SER A 84 -1.26 -5.20 11.82
CA SER A 84 -2.17 -5.85 12.76
C SER A 84 -3.58 -6.00 12.16
N ALA A 85 -4.41 -6.87 12.75
CA ALA A 85 -5.81 -7.05 12.34
C ALA A 85 -6.61 -5.73 12.41
N GLU A 86 -6.37 -4.90 13.44
CA GLU A 86 -7.00 -3.59 13.59
C GLU A 86 -6.59 -2.63 12.49
N GLN A 87 -5.30 -2.61 12.13
CA GLN A 87 -4.78 -1.79 11.05
C GLN A 87 -5.35 -2.23 9.70
N LEU A 88 -5.49 -3.55 9.47
CA LEU A 88 -6.12 -4.08 8.26
C LEU A 88 -7.59 -3.65 8.16
N THR A 89 -8.35 -3.71 9.24
CA THR A 89 -9.73 -3.21 9.28
C THR A 89 -9.80 -1.71 8.97
N SER A 90 -8.90 -0.92 9.52
CA SER A 90 -8.81 0.52 9.21
C SER A 90 -8.52 0.78 7.73
N ILE A 91 -7.68 -0.05 7.09
CA ILE A 91 -7.41 0.05 5.65
C ILE A 91 -8.67 -0.34 4.84
N VAL A 92 -9.42 -1.36 5.28
CA VAL A 92 -10.72 -1.71 4.68
C VAL A 92 -11.66 -0.51 4.70
N ASP A 93 -11.79 0.17 5.84
CA ASP A 93 -12.65 1.36 5.97
C ASP A 93 -12.25 2.49 5.02
N ILE A 94 -10.96 2.76 4.86
CA ILE A 94 -10.45 3.75 3.89
C ILE A 94 -10.88 3.37 2.48
N GLN A 95 -10.70 2.12 2.06
CA GLN A 95 -11.04 1.65 0.71
C GLN A 95 -12.56 1.62 0.47
N ILE A 96 -13.33 1.24 1.46
CA ILE A 96 -14.82 1.29 1.42
C ILE A 96 -15.29 2.73 1.28
N ASN A 97 -14.72 3.67 2.04
CA ASN A 97 -15.05 5.09 1.93
C ASN A 97 -14.69 5.68 0.57
N GLU A 98 -13.60 5.25 -0.05
CA GLU A 98 -13.26 5.63 -1.44
C GLU A 98 -14.30 5.09 -2.44
N LEU A 99 -14.76 3.85 -2.26
CA LEU A 99 -15.83 3.28 -3.08
C LEU A 99 -17.13 4.04 -2.88
N ALA A 100 -17.52 4.31 -1.64
CA ALA A 100 -18.74 5.05 -1.29
C ALA A 100 -18.77 6.46 -1.92
N ARG A 101 -17.65 7.19 -1.93
CA ARG A 101 -17.52 8.49 -2.59
C ARG A 101 -17.81 8.41 -4.09
N ARG A 102 -17.37 7.36 -4.76
CA ARG A 102 -17.65 7.15 -6.20
C ARG A 102 -19.14 6.83 -6.44
N LEU A 103 -19.77 6.12 -5.51
CA LEU A 103 -21.19 5.76 -5.56
C LEU A 103 -22.11 6.94 -5.24
N ALA A 104 -21.62 7.95 -4.53
CA ALA A 104 -22.38 9.16 -4.20
C ALA A 104 -22.89 9.92 -5.45
N ALA A 105 -22.21 9.81 -6.59
CA ALA A 105 -22.68 10.38 -7.85
C ALA A 105 -24.01 9.76 -8.32
N ARG A 106 -24.31 8.52 -7.90
CA ARG A 106 -25.59 7.83 -8.13
C ARG A 106 -26.53 7.92 -6.94
N ARG A 107 -26.19 8.73 -5.94
CA ARG A 107 -26.96 8.87 -4.69
C ARG A 107 -27.13 7.56 -3.91
N LEU A 108 -26.25 6.60 -4.12
CA LEU A 108 -26.21 5.35 -3.37
C LEU A 108 -25.53 5.55 -2.02
N THR A 109 -26.12 5.01 -0.97
CA THR A 109 -25.53 4.94 0.36
C THR A 109 -25.07 3.52 0.63
N LEU A 110 -23.80 3.32 1.00
CA LEU A 110 -23.21 2.01 1.21
C LEU A 110 -23.06 1.73 2.71
N HIS A 111 -23.68 0.67 3.19
CA HIS A 111 -23.56 0.16 4.55
C HIS A 111 -22.85 -1.19 4.52
N VAL A 112 -21.70 -1.27 5.16
CA VAL A 112 -20.91 -2.52 5.24
C VAL A 112 -20.90 -2.98 6.69
N SER A 113 -21.33 -4.22 6.94
CA SER A 113 -21.36 -4.79 8.29
C SER A 113 -19.94 -5.03 8.82
N ASP A 114 -19.81 -5.13 10.14
CA ASP A 114 -18.53 -5.44 10.78
C ASP A 114 -18.03 -6.83 10.37
N ALA A 115 -18.95 -7.78 10.17
CA ALA A 115 -18.61 -9.11 9.65
C ALA A 115 -18.02 -9.05 8.25
N ALA A 116 -18.61 -8.22 7.35
CA ALA A 116 -18.09 -8.03 5.99
C ALA A 116 -16.74 -7.31 5.98
N ARG A 117 -16.52 -6.35 6.88
CA ARG A 117 -15.22 -5.68 7.06
C ARG A 117 -14.12 -6.66 7.48
N LEU A 118 -14.43 -7.50 8.47
CA LEU A 118 -13.50 -8.52 8.94
C LEU A 118 -13.20 -9.54 7.84
N TRP A 119 -14.23 -9.99 7.13
CA TRP A 119 -14.09 -10.89 5.99
C TRP A 119 -13.17 -10.34 4.90
N LEU A 120 -13.31 -9.04 4.58
CA LEU A 120 -12.44 -8.34 3.62
C LEU A 120 -11.00 -8.20 4.14
N ALA A 121 -10.83 -7.88 5.42
CA ALA A 121 -9.50 -7.74 6.03
C ALA A 121 -8.73 -9.07 6.00
N GLU A 122 -9.37 -10.17 6.40
CA GLU A 122 -8.74 -11.49 6.43
C GLU A 122 -8.36 -12.01 5.03
N ARG A 123 -9.24 -11.84 4.04
CA ARG A 123 -9.00 -12.31 2.68
C ARG A 123 -8.18 -11.35 1.82
N GLY A 124 -8.15 -10.09 2.19
CA GLY A 124 -7.39 -9.06 1.48
C GLY A 124 -5.94 -8.93 1.93
N TYR A 125 -5.52 -9.66 2.95
CA TYR A 125 -4.15 -9.68 3.44
C TYR A 125 -3.37 -10.86 2.84
N ASP A 126 -2.17 -10.59 2.40
CA ASP A 126 -1.20 -11.60 1.94
C ASP A 126 0.13 -11.40 2.67
N PRO A 127 0.73 -12.43 3.29
CA PRO A 127 1.98 -12.28 4.02
C PRO A 127 3.15 -11.72 3.18
N ALA A 128 3.17 -11.97 1.87
CA ALA A 128 4.22 -11.51 0.96
C ALA A 128 3.94 -10.10 0.39
N TYR A 129 2.65 -9.77 0.19
CA TYR A 129 2.22 -8.52 -0.47
C TYR A 129 1.52 -7.55 0.48
N GLY A 130 1.32 -7.92 1.75
CA GLY A 130 0.64 -7.11 2.76
C GLY A 130 -0.82 -6.85 2.40
N ALA A 131 -1.26 -5.59 2.50
CA ALA A 131 -2.62 -5.17 2.18
C ALA A 131 -2.82 -4.78 0.69
N ARG A 132 -1.81 -4.94 -0.18
CA ARG A 132 -1.93 -4.61 -1.62
C ARG A 132 -3.09 -5.31 -2.33
N PRO A 133 -3.39 -6.61 -2.05
CA PRO A 133 -4.52 -7.29 -2.68
C PRO A 133 -5.88 -6.77 -2.23
N LEU A 134 -5.98 -6.11 -1.09
CA LEU A 134 -7.24 -5.66 -0.48
C LEU A 134 -8.05 -4.74 -1.39
N ARG A 135 -7.41 -3.77 -2.04
CA ARG A 135 -8.08 -2.86 -2.97
C ARG A 135 -8.75 -3.61 -4.13
N ARG A 136 -8.06 -4.60 -4.67
CA ARG A 136 -8.58 -5.43 -5.77
C ARG A 136 -9.72 -6.31 -5.28
N LEU A 137 -9.59 -6.89 -4.09
CA LEU A 137 -10.64 -7.70 -3.48
C LEU A 137 -11.91 -6.87 -3.26
N ILE A 138 -11.82 -5.68 -2.68
CA ILE A 138 -12.97 -4.79 -2.46
C ILE A 138 -13.61 -4.40 -3.79
N GLN A 139 -12.80 -4.07 -4.81
CA GLN A 139 -13.34 -3.78 -6.13
C GLN A 139 -14.12 -4.95 -6.70
N GLN A 140 -13.60 -6.18 -6.61
CA GLN A 140 -14.25 -7.38 -7.15
C GLN A 140 -15.46 -7.84 -6.32
N ALA A 141 -15.29 -7.92 -5.00
CA ALA A 141 -16.31 -8.47 -4.11
C ALA A 141 -17.47 -7.50 -3.87
N VAL A 142 -17.21 -6.19 -3.88
CA VAL A 142 -18.24 -5.17 -3.62
C VAL A 142 -18.54 -4.36 -4.89
N GLY A 143 -17.54 -3.70 -5.47
CA GLY A 143 -17.73 -2.79 -6.59
C GLY A 143 -18.35 -3.45 -7.83
N ASP A 144 -17.77 -4.56 -8.30
CA ASP A 144 -18.24 -5.27 -9.48
C ASP A 144 -19.55 -6.02 -9.24
N ALA A 145 -19.76 -6.53 -8.01
CA ALA A 145 -21.01 -7.17 -7.63
C ALA A 145 -22.15 -6.17 -7.58
N LEU A 146 -21.91 -4.98 -7.03
CA LEU A 146 -22.87 -3.88 -7.02
C LEU A 146 -23.18 -3.40 -8.45
N ALA A 147 -22.17 -3.26 -9.30
CA ALA A 147 -22.35 -2.86 -10.70
C ALA A 147 -23.24 -3.85 -11.45
N ARG A 148 -23.07 -5.15 -11.24
CA ARG A 148 -23.96 -6.17 -11.84
C ARG A 148 -25.40 -6.02 -11.37
N LYS A 149 -25.65 -5.78 -10.08
CA LYS A 149 -26.99 -5.59 -9.54
C LYS A 149 -27.67 -4.31 -10.04
N LEU A 150 -26.91 -3.23 -10.20
CA LEU A 150 -27.38 -1.99 -10.85
C LEU A 150 -27.80 -2.23 -12.32
N LEU A 151 -27.00 -2.99 -13.08
CA LEU A 151 -27.32 -3.32 -14.48
C LEU A 151 -28.50 -4.28 -14.60
N ALA A 152 -28.68 -5.17 -13.63
CA ALA A 152 -29.83 -6.08 -13.58
C ALA A 152 -31.11 -5.39 -13.14
N GLY A 153 -31.04 -4.19 -12.56
CA GLY A 153 -32.18 -3.47 -12.00
C GLY A 153 -32.61 -3.96 -10.61
N ASP A 154 -31.75 -4.71 -9.92
CA ASP A 154 -31.98 -5.15 -8.54
C ASP A 154 -31.72 -4.03 -7.54
N ILE A 155 -30.89 -3.05 -7.91
CA ILE A 155 -30.54 -1.84 -7.13
C ILE A 155 -30.70 -0.63 -8.04
N HIS A 156 -31.25 0.46 -7.50
CA HIS A 156 -31.54 1.68 -8.24
C HIS A 156 -30.78 2.89 -7.66
N ASP A 157 -30.64 3.95 -8.46
CA ASP A 157 -30.06 5.21 -8.01
C ASP A 157 -30.87 5.78 -6.83
N GLY A 158 -30.20 6.05 -5.72
CA GLY A 158 -30.82 6.56 -4.50
C GLY A 158 -31.05 5.51 -3.43
N ASP A 159 -30.80 4.23 -3.71
CA ASP A 159 -30.99 3.15 -2.74
C ASP A 159 -29.94 3.17 -1.61
N GLU A 160 -30.34 2.61 -0.48
CA GLU A 160 -29.42 2.19 0.59
C GLU A 160 -28.98 0.75 0.32
N VAL A 161 -27.66 0.56 0.18
CA VAL A 161 -27.06 -0.73 -0.17
C VAL A 161 -26.38 -1.31 1.03
N ASN A 162 -26.78 -2.51 1.42
CA ASN A 162 -26.16 -3.27 2.50
C ASN A 162 -25.21 -4.33 1.93
N VAL A 163 -24.06 -4.47 2.57
CA VAL A 163 -23.05 -5.50 2.29
C VAL A 163 -22.82 -6.30 3.55
N ASP A 164 -23.09 -7.60 3.48
CA ASP A 164 -22.90 -8.52 4.60
C ASP A 164 -22.25 -9.82 4.11
N VAL A 165 -21.87 -10.69 5.06
CA VAL A 165 -21.37 -12.01 4.73
C VAL A 165 -22.54 -12.93 4.42
N ALA A 166 -22.53 -13.57 3.25
CA ALA A 166 -23.55 -14.52 2.84
C ALA A 166 -23.53 -15.77 3.72
N ASP A 167 -24.66 -16.47 3.77
CA ASP A 167 -24.75 -17.78 4.43
C ASP A 167 -23.65 -18.72 3.91
N GLY A 168 -22.91 -19.34 4.85
CA GLY A 168 -21.75 -20.16 4.54
C GLY A 168 -20.40 -19.44 4.54
N GLY A 169 -20.36 -18.10 4.62
CA GLY A 169 -19.14 -17.33 4.85
C GLY A 169 -18.16 -17.22 3.67
N GLU A 170 -18.51 -17.78 2.50
CA GLU A 170 -17.58 -17.84 1.36
C GLU A 170 -17.55 -16.57 0.51
N LYS A 171 -18.63 -15.80 0.51
CA LYS A 171 -18.83 -14.59 -0.31
C LYS A 171 -19.55 -13.51 0.46
N LEU A 172 -19.52 -12.29 -0.07
CA LEU A 172 -20.36 -11.21 0.40
C LEU A 172 -21.72 -11.24 -0.31
N ASP A 173 -22.76 -10.90 0.41
CA ASP A 173 -24.09 -10.60 -0.13
C ASP A 173 -24.31 -9.09 -0.17
N ILE A 174 -24.96 -8.61 -1.23
CA ILE A 174 -25.22 -7.20 -1.48
C ILE A 174 -26.69 -7.05 -1.83
N TYR A 175 -27.40 -6.24 -1.07
CA TYR A 175 -28.84 -6.04 -1.26
C TYR A 175 -29.26 -4.61 -0.93
N SER A 176 -30.35 -4.14 -1.52
CA SER A 176 -30.98 -2.87 -1.15
C SER A 176 -32.01 -3.08 -0.04
N SER A 177 -32.15 -2.08 0.81
CA SER A 177 -33.16 -2.03 1.86
C SER A 177 -34.52 -1.59 1.28
#